data_eb28757b07245996d9b8b357332a7376
#
_entry.id   eb28757b07245996d9b8b357332a7376
#
_cell.length_a   1.000
_cell.length_b   1.000
_cell.length_c   1.000
_cell.angle_alpha   90.00
_cell.angle_beta   90.00
_cell.angle_gamma   90.00
#
_symmetry.space_group_name_H-M   'P 1'
#
loop_
_entity.id
_entity.type
_entity.pdbx_description
1 polymer ?
#
loop_
_entity_poly.entity_id
_entity_poly.type
_entity_poly.pdbx_seq_one_letter_code
_entity_poly.pdbx_strand_id
1 'polypeptide(L)'
;MQSKKKKILVVDDEPDILEFLQEILEDEGYSVVTTDKGEYVEKLHDGGLPHLILLDMLLSGKDGRQIVKYLKSQEETKHIPVIMCSAHPSAEKTARAAGAEDFLAKPFEIDELLAKVAQYL
;
A
#
# COMPACT_ATOMS: atom_id res chain seq x y z
N MET A 1 23.92 8.92 -15.55
CA MET A 1 23.08 7.74 -15.28
C MET A 1 21.92 8.09 -14.37
N GLN A 2 20.73 7.68 -14.74
CA GLN A 2 19.57 7.95 -13.92
C GLN A 2 19.30 6.76 -13.02
N SER A 3 19.11 7.03 -11.75
CA SER A 3 18.62 6.00 -10.84
C SER A 3 17.09 5.96 -10.96
N LYS A 4 16.55 4.76 -11.02
CA LYS A 4 15.10 4.60 -11.05
C LYS A 4 14.54 4.85 -9.67
N LYS A 5 13.47 5.62 -9.62
CA LYS A 5 12.77 5.83 -8.37
C LYS A 5 12.01 4.56 -7.99
N LYS A 6 11.92 4.30 -6.69
CA LYS A 6 11.08 3.23 -6.20
C LYS A 6 9.63 3.66 -6.35
N LYS A 7 8.79 2.74 -6.80
CA LYS A 7 7.37 3.03 -7.06
C LYS A 7 6.51 2.51 -5.91
N ILE A 8 5.65 3.38 -5.41
CA ILE A 8 4.69 3.04 -4.35
C ILE A 8 3.28 3.18 -4.92
N LEU A 9 2.47 2.16 -4.73
CA LEU A 9 1.05 2.23 -5.06
C LEU A 9 0.28 2.48 -3.76
N VAL A 10 -0.51 3.55 -3.73
CA VAL A 10 -1.34 3.91 -2.58
C VAL A 10 -2.80 3.68 -2.94
N VAL A 11 -3.48 2.88 -2.14
CA VAL A 11 -4.88 2.51 -2.38
C VAL A 11 -5.71 2.93 -1.17
N ASP A 12 -6.62 3.87 -1.36
CA ASP A 12 -7.49 4.38 -0.30
C ASP A 12 -8.68 5.04 -0.99
N ASP A 13 -9.86 4.97 -0.40
CA ASP A 13 -11.04 5.55 -1.02
C ASP A 13 -11.31 7.00 -0.61
N GLU A 14 -10.44 7.60 0.20
CA GLU A 14 -10.54 9.00 0.57
C GLU A 14 -9.58 9.84 -0.27
N PRO A 15 -10.11 10.70 -1.16
CA PRO A 15 -9.25 11.50 -2.06
C PRO A 15 -8.22 12.36 -1.32
N ASP A 16 -8.59 12.92 -0.18
CA ASP A 16 -7.70 13.77 0.59
C ASP A 16 -6.48 12.98 1.11
N ILE A 17 -6.70 11.74 1.52
CA ILE A 17 -5.63 10.86 2.00
C ILE A 17 -4.69 10.53 0.83
N LEU A 18 -5.25 10.22 -0.34
CA LEU A 18 -4.44 9.90 -1.52
C LEU A 18 -3.56 11.09 -1.90
N GLU A 19 -4.12 12.28 -1.94
CA GLU A 19 -3.38 13.49 -2.31
C GLU A 19 -2.27 13.77 -1.29
N PHE A 20 -2.59 13.66 -0.02
CA PHE A 20 -1.64 13.90 1.07
C PHE A 20 -0.46 12.93 1.02
N LEU A 21 -0.76 11.64 0.88
CA LEU A 21 0.28 10.62 0.83
C LEU A 21 1.14 10.75 -0.42
N GLN A 22 0.52 11.06 -1.56
CA GLN A 22 1.27 11.25 -2.79
C GLN A 22 2.30 12.37 -2.63
N GLU A 23 1.87 13.51 -2.06
CA GLU A 23 2.75 14.65 -1.89
C GLU A 23 3.92 14.35 -0.96
N ILE A 24 3.63 13.73 0.18
CA ILE A 24 4.66 13.40 1.16
C ILE A 24 5.67 12.40 0.59
N LEU A 25 5.18 11.37 -0.06
CA LEU A 25 6.06 10.32 -0.57
C LEU A 25 6.88 10.80 -1.77
N GLU A 26 6.28 11.64 -2.63
CA GLU A 26 7.03 12.20 -3.74
C GLU A 26 8.13 13.15 -3.26
N ASP A 27 7.88 13.88 -2.16
CA ASP A 27 8.90 14.72 -1.56
C ASP A 27 10.10 13.92 -1.07
N GLU A 28 9.89 12.66 -0.71
CA GLU A 28 10.97 11.77 -0.29
C GLU A 28 11.69 11.09 -1.45
N GLY A 29 11.27 11.39 -2.67
CA GLY A 29 11.93 10.87 -3.86
C GLY A 29 11.31 9.62 -4.47
N TYR A 30 10.17 9.19 -3.97
CA TYR A 30 9.48 8.02 -4.53
C TYR A 30 8.60 8.41 -5.71
N SER A 31 8.35 7.44 -6.59
CA SER A 31 7.34 7.57 -7.64
C SER A 31 6.05 7.02 -7.06
N VAL A 32 4.94 7.75 -7.16
CA VAL A 32 3.70 7.37 -6.49
C VAL A 32 2.55 7.28 -7.49
N VAL A 33 1.81 6.18 -7.40
CA VAL A 33 0.56 6.00 -8.13
C VAL A 33 -0.53 5.84 -7.09
N THR A 34 -1.64 6.53 -7.25
CA THR A 34 -2.76 6.44 -6.33
C THR A 34 -3.99 5.89 -7.05
N THR A 35 -4.80 5.15 -6.30
CA THR A 35 -6.08 4.67 -6.83
C THR A 35 -7.06 4.47 -5.67
N ASP A 36 -8.35 4.64 -5.96
CA ASP A 36 -9.39 4.31 -5.01
C ASP A 36 -10.06 2.98 -5.36
N LYS A 37 -9.54 2.25 -6.34
CA LYS A 37 -10.15 1.02 -6.85
C LYS A 37 -9.34 -0.21 -6.48
N GLY A 38 -9.93 -1.10 -5.68
CA GLY A 38 -9.30 -2.39 -5.37
C GLY A 38 -9.06 -3.22 -6.62
N GLU A 39 -9.93 -3.10 -7.61
CA GLU A 39 -9.79 -3.84 -8.87
C GLU A 39 -8.49 -3.49 -9.59
N TYR A 40 -8.03 -2.25 -9.47
CA TYR A 40 -6.76 -1.85 -10.08
C TYR A 40 -5.62 -2.71 -9.53
N VAL A 41 -5.65 -2.96 -8.23
CA VAL A 41 -4.61 -3.75 -7.56
C VAL A 41 -4.63 -5.18 -8.06
N GLU A 42 -5.82 -5.74 -8.22
CA GLU A 42 -5.97 -7.13 -8.66
C GLU A 42 -5.58 -7.35 -10.11
N LYS A 43 -5.47 -6.27 -10.89
CA LYS A 43 -5.10 -6.34 -12.29
C LYS A 43 -3.63 -5.98 -12.54
N LEU A 44 -2.84 -5.88 -11.49
CA LEU A 44 -1.41 -5.61 -11.65
C LEU A 44 -0.72 -6.78 -12.34
N HIS A 45 0.21 -6.45 -13.23
CA HIS A 45 0.97 -7.45 -13.99
C HIS A 45 2.33 -6.88 -14.36
N ASP A 46 3.19 -7.72 -14.94
CA ASP A 46 4.55 -7.33 -15.35
C ASP A 46 4.52 -6.04 -16.16
N GLY A 47 5.49 -5.18 -15.88
CA GLY A 47 5.63 -3.90 -16.56
C GLY A 47 5.01 -2.74 -15.80
N GLY A 48 4.14 -3.02 -14.84
CA GLY A 48 3.50 -1.98 -14.04
C GLY A 48 3.55 -2.23 -12.55
N LEU A 49 4.38 -3.17 -12.10
CA LEU A 49 4.40 -3.57 -10.70
C LEU A 49 5.07 -2.51 -9.80
N PRO A 50 4.43 -2.17 -8.68
CA PRO A 50 5.07 -1.31 -7.69
C PRO A 50 6.09 -2.10 -6.86
N HIS A 51 6.92 -1.36 -6.13
CA HIS A 51 7.87 -1.96 -5.19
C HIS A 51 7.24 -2.11 -3.80
N LEU A 52 6.17 -1.37 -3.54
CA LEU A 52 5.47 -1.38 -2.25
C LEU A 52 4.03 -0.97 -2.47
N ILE A 53 3.12 -1.57 -1.73
CA ILE A 53 1.70 -1.20 -1.76
C ILE A 53 1.27 -0.76 -0.36
N LEU A 54 0.70 0.47 -0.28
CA LEU A 54 0.01 0.94 0.92
C LEU A 54 -1.48 0.76 0.66
N LEU A 55 -2.14 -0.08 1.44
CA LEU A 55 -3.51 -0.49 1.16
C LEU A 55 -4.40 -0.27 2.37
N ASP A 56 -5.43 0.55 2.19
CA ASP A 56 -6.46 0.71 3.22
C ASP A 56 -7.23 -0.60 3.36
N MET A 57 -7.48 -1.01 4.60
CA MET A 57 -8.14 -2.28 4.87
C MET A 57 -9.59 -2.28 4.40
N LEU A 58 -10.28 -1.14 4.49
CA LEU A 58 -11.68 -1.03 4.10
C LEU A 58 -11.83 -0.06 2.93
N LEU A 59 -12.05 -0.62 1.76
CA LEU A 59 -12.36 0.16 0.56
C LEU A 59 -13.84 0.04 0.25
N SER A 60 -14.41 1.05 -0.40
CA SER A 60 -15.80 1.00 -0.81
C SER A 60 -16.06 -0.23 -1.66
N GLY A 61 -16.90 -1.12 -1.16
CA GLY A 61 -17.29 -2.31 -1.90
C GLY A 61 -16.23 -3.39 -1.99
N LYS A 62 -15.10 -3.25 -1.27
CA LYS A 62 -14.04 -4.26 -1.34
C LYS A 62 -13.27 -4.33 -0.05
N ASP A 63 -12.99 -5.55 0.39
CA ASP A 63 -12.24 -5.82 1.61
C ASP A 63 -10.75 -5.93 1.27
N GLY A 64 -9.92 -5.04 1.85
CA GLY A 64 -8.49 -5.05 1.61
C GLY A 64 -7.83 -6.37 1.95
N ARG A 65 -8.36 -7.10 2.92
CA ARG A 65 -7.79 -8.41 3.29
C ARG A 65 -7.90 -9.40 2.14
N GLN A 66 -8.99 -9.37 1.39
CA GLN A 66 -9.16 -10.22 0.23
C GLN A 66 -8.18 -9.85 -0.88
N ILE A 67 -7.93 -8.55 -1.04
CA ILE A 67 -6.97 -8.06 -2.03
C ILE A 67 -5.57 -8.57 -1.69
N VAL A 68 -5.17 -8.50 -0.42
CA VAL A 68 -3.85 -8.98 -0.01
C VAL A 68 -3.73 -10.50 -0.24
N LYS A 69 -4.74 -11.25 0.12
CA LYS A 69 -4.74 -12.71 -0.11
C LYS A 69 -4.57 -13.00 -1.58
N TYR A 70 -5.25 -12.27 -2.44
CA TYR A 70 -5.12 -12.45 -3.88
C TYR A 70 -3.69 -12.14 -4.35
N LEU A 71 -3.14 -11.00 -3.93
CA LEU A 71 -1.78 -10.63 -4.31
C LEU A 71 -0.75 -11.68 -3.89
N LYS A 72 -0.90 -12.22 -2.70
CA LYS A 72 0.04 -13.21 -2.18
C LYS A 72 -0.14 -14.59 -2.82
N SER A 73 -1.23 -14.80 -3.53
CA SER A 73 -1.48 -16.05 -4.24
C SER A 73 -0.95 -16.04 -5.68
N GLN A 74 -0.52 -14.87 -6.18
CA GLN A 74 -0.07 -14.73 -7.57
C GLN A 74 1.46 -14.65 -7.63
N GLU A 75 2.06 -15.41 -8.52
CA GLU A 75 3.52 -15.43 -8.69
C GLU A 75 4.08 -14.04 -8.97
N GLU A 76 3.37 -13.25 -9.75
CA GLU A 76 3.85 -11.93 -10.18
C GLU A 76 3.85 -10.90 -9.06
N THR A 77 2.99 -11.05 -8.05
CA THR A 77 2.79 -10.02 -7.03
C THR A 77 3.08 -10.47 -5.61
N LYS A 78 3.24 -11.77 -5.38
CA LYS A 78 3.40 -12.29 -4.01
C LYS A 78 4.62 -11.74 -3.27
N HIS A 79 5.63 -11.29 -4.00
CA HIS A 79 6.85 -10.76 -3.42
C HIS A 79 6.77 -9.27 -3.08
N ILE A 80 5.72 -8.59 -3.50
CA ILE A 80 5.58 -7.15 -3.25
C ILE A 80 5.12 -6.95 -1.81
N PRO A 81 5.89 -6.21 -0.98
CA PRO A 81 5.46 -5.94 0.38
C PRO A 81 4.21 -5.08 0.41
N VAL A 82 3.31 -5.41 1.32
CA VAL A 82 2.05 -4.68 1.50
C VAL A 82 1.97 -4.19 2.94
N ILE A 83 1.77 -2.89 3.11
CA ILE A 83 1.49 -2.28 4.41
C ILE A 83 0.01 -1.96 4.42
N MET A 84 -0.74 -2.57 5.33
CA MET A 84 -2.16 -2.27 5.46
C MET A 84 -2.39 -1.16 6.47
N CYS A 85 -3.38 -0.33 6.21
CA CYS A 85 -3.74 0.80 7.08
C CYS A 85 -5.17 0.63 7.55
N SER A 86 -5.43 0.95 8.82
CA SER A 86 -6.79 0.89 9.37
C SER A 86 -6.91 1.78 10.60
N ALA A 87 -8.12 2.31 10.83
CA ALA A 87 -8.43 3.07 12.04
C ALA A 87 -8.70 2.15 13.24
N HIS A 88 -8.81 0.85 13.02
CA HIS A 88 -9.08 -0.12 14.10
C HIS A 88 -7.77 -0.70 14.62
N PRO A 89 -7.41 -0.41 15.87
CA PRO A 89 -6.12 -0.92 16.42
C PRO A 89 -6.03 -2.44 16.42
N SER A 90 -7.16 -3.13 16.57
CA SER A 90 -7.20 -4.59 16.59
C SER A 90 -7.03 -5.21 15.21
N ALA A 91 -7.00 -4.39 14.15
CA ALA A 91 -6.92 -4.89 12.77
C ALA A 91 -5.54 -5.39 12.39
N GLU A 92 -4.50 -5.06 13.16
CA GLU A 92 -3.14 -5.49 12.84
C GLU A 92 -3.01 -7.00 12.71
N LYS A 93 -3.56 -7.73 13.68
CA LYS A 93 -3.49 -9.18 13.67
C LYS A 93 -4.17 -9.75 12.42
N THR A 94 -5.33 -9.21 12.08
CA THR A 94 -6.08 -9.64 10.91
C THR A 94 -5.33 -9.32 9.62
N ALA A 95 -4.70 -8.14 9.55
CA ALA A 95 -3.93 -7.74 8.38
C ALA A 95 -2.75 -8.69 8.15
N ARG A 96 -2.00 -9.00 9.21
CA ARG A 96 -0.86 -9.90 9.10
C ARG A 96 -1.30 -11.31 8.76
N ALA A 97 -2.43 -11.75 9.31
CA ALA A 97 -2.99 -13.07 8.98
C ALA A 97 -3.39 -13.17 7.51
N ALA A 98 -3.77 -12.06 6.89
CA ALA A 98 -4.12 -12.04 5.46
C ALA A 98 -2.87 -12.06 4.58
N GLY A 99 -1.69 -11.77 5.13
CA GLY A 99 -0.44 -11.81 4.39
C GLY A 99 0.28 -10.48 4.27
N ALA A 100 -0.24 -9.41 4.89
CA ALA A 100 0.44 -8.11 4.87
C ALA A 100 1.74 -8.19 5.65
N GLU A 101 2.78 -7.54 5.15
CA GLU A 101 4.09 -7.51 5.81
C GLU A 101 4.09 -6.58 7.01
N ASP A 102 3.25 -5.54 6.98
CA ASP A 102 3.21 -4.59 8.08
C ASP A 102 1.85 -3.92 8.18
N PHE A 103 1.67 -3.13 9.23
CA PHE A 103 0.41 -2.48 9.54
C PHE A 103 0.70 -1.06 10.03
N LEU A 104 -0.17 -0.13 9.66
CA LEU A 104 -0.07 1.27 10.07
C LEU A 104 -1.44 1.74 10.58
N ALA A 105 -1.53 2.02 11.87
CA ALA A 105 -2.79 2.47 12.48
C ALA A 105 -3.08 3.92 12.12
N LYS A 106 -4.32 4.20 11.77
CA LYS A 106 -4.77 5.59 11.50
C LYS A 106 -5.35 6.19 12.77
N PRO A 107 -5.10 7.46 13.04
CA PRO A 107 -4.19 8.37 12.32
C PRO A 107 -2.74 8.02 12.65
N PHE A 108 -1.87 8.17 11.67
CA PHE A 108 -0.44 7.89 11.85
C PHE A 108 0.37 9.17 11.75
N GLU A 109 1.56 9.14 12.36
CA GLU A 109 2.52 10.23 12.22
C GLU A 109 3.26 10.09 10.90
N ILE A 110 3.63 11.23 10.30
CA ILE A 110 4.39 11.23 9.04
C ILE A 110 5.69 10.45 9.21
N ASP A 111 6.40 10.68 10.31
CA ASP A 111 7.67 10.01 10.55
C ASP A 111 7.51 8.49 10.65
N GLU A 112 6.42 8.03 11.24
CA GLU A 112 6.13 6.60 11.33
C GLU A 112 5.88 6.01 9.95
N LEU A 113 5.10 6.70 9.14
CA LEU A 113 4.83 6.28 7.77
C LEU A 113 6.12 6.16 6.97
N LEU A 114 6.94 7.22 7.01
CA LEU A 114 8.16 7.26 6.22
C LEU A 114 9.17 6.20 6.66
N ALA A 115 9.24 5.94 7.98
CA ALA A 115 10.14 4.91 8.49
C ALA A 115 9.71 3.52 8.02
N LYS A 116 8.42 3.23 8.05
CA LYS A 116 7.94 1.94 7.59
C LYS A 116 8.14 1.77 6.08
N VAL A 117 7.86 2.81 5.31
CA VAL A 117 8.07 2.77 3.86
C VAL A 117 9.54 2.48 3.55
N ALA A 118 10.45 3.21 4.20
CA ALA A 118 11.88 3.02 3.97
C ALA A 118 12.36 1.62 4.35
N GLN A 119 11.72 1.01 5.34
CA GLN A 119 12.09 -0.34 5.78
C GLN A 119 11.90 -1.37 4.67
N TYR A 120 10.92 -1.17 3.80
CA TYR A 120 10.58 -2.13 2.75
C TYR A 120 11.10 -1.71 1.37
N LEU A 121 11.76 -0.60 1.27
CA LEU A 121 12.33 -0.10 0.04
C LEU A 121 13.82 0.14 0.16
#